data_c977f24579929d5014bb93656e69fbfe
#
_entry.id   c977f24579929d5014bb93656e69fbfe
#
_cell.length_a   1.000
_cell.length_b   1.000
_cell.length_c   1.000
_cell.angle_alpha   90.00
_cell.angle_beta   90.00
_cell.angle_gamma   90.00
#
_symmetry.space_group_name_H-M   'P 1'
#
loop_
_entity.id
_entity.type
_entity.pdbx_description
1 polymer ?
#
loop_
_entity_poly.entity_id
_entity_poly.type
_entity_poly.pdbx_seq_one_letter_code
_entity_poly.pdbx_strand_id
1 'polypeptide(L)'
;MRHIKIIKKPLKINSQGFTLIELILTVIAIGVFGGITANILGNASKIYKETLNKQKFVSEARHSFFRLNRDLNLQTWPANDDVSSSKSINIKSASDWELQYNIESNNNLRLNLIQHPDLDPTSQILSNIIHYPSSNVYYYNNQNNIVSDNSIANSVSLAKIKILYDNQEHGYSLNLESYAFPHNFKFGKPMDYHE
;
A
#
# COMPACT_ATOMS: atom_id res chain seq x y z
N MET A 1 34.11 -52.66 52.73
CA MET A 1 32.96 -52.26 51.97
C MET A 1 31.83 -51.79 52.88
N ARG A 2 31.49 -50.51 52.89
CA ARG A 2 30.40 -49.98 53.74
C ARG A 2 29.10 -49.90 52.88
N HIS A 3 28.12 -50.73 53.27
CA HIS A 3 26.79 -50.68 52.64
C HIS A 3 26.02 -49.47 53.15
N ILE A 4 25.74 -48.52 52.26
CA ILE A 4 24.86 -47.35 52.52
C ILE A 4 23.42 -47.83 52.38
N LYS A 5 22.71 -47.91 53.49
CA LYS A 5 21.28 -48.27 53.54
C LYS A 5 20.44 -47.00 53.24
N ILE A 6 19.97 -46.90 52.04
CA ILE A 6 19.07 -45.79 51.63
C ILE A 6 17.68 -46.05 52.20
N ILE A 7 17.31 -45.32 53.24
CA ILE A 7 15.96 -45.36 53.82
C ILE A 7 15.07 -44.50 52.97
N LYS A 8 14.30 -45.12 52.09
CA LYS A 8 13.20 -44.39 51.34
C LYS A 8 12.06 -44.15 52.33
N LYS A 9 11.93 -42.90 52.81
CA LYS A 9 10.75 -42.45 53.56
C LYS A 9 9.58 -42.40 52.59
N PRO A 10 8.45 -43.11 52.81
CA PRO A 10 7.29 -43.01 51.96
C PRO A 10 6.69 -41.61 52.10
N LEU A 11 6.57 -40.87 50.98
CA LEU A 11 5.82 -39.64 50.91
C LEU A 11 4.35 -39.98 51.18
N LYS A 12 3.84 -39.59 52.35
CA LYS A 12 2.41 -39.66 52.68
C LYS A 12 1.70 -38.61 51.83
N ILE A 13 1.16 -39.00 50.67
CA ILE A 13 0.24 -38.18 49.90
C ILE A 13 -1.08 -38.17 50.69
N ASN A 14 -1.34 -37.07 51.38
CA ASN A 14 -2.66 -36.83 51.98
C ASN A 14 -3.66 -36.58 50.81
N SER A 15 -4.35 -37.60 50.38
CA SER A 15 -5.51 -37.50 49.48
C SER A 15 -6.71 -36.95 50.25
N GLN A 16 -6.72 -35.63 50.48
CA GLN A 16 -7.96 -34.97 50.90
C GLN A 16 -8.84 -34.88 49.67
N GLY A 17 -10.00 -35.51 49.70
CA GLY A 17 -10.99 -35.41 48.63
C GLY A 17 -11.56 -33.99 48.55
N PHE A 18 -11.87 -33.53 47.32
CA PHE A 18 -12.54 -32.28 47.10
C PHE A 18 -13.87 -32.24 47.82
N THR A 19 -14.16 -31.13 48.49
CA THR A 19 -15.50 -30.92 49.10
C THR A 19 -16.47 -30.51 48.00
N LEU A 20 -17.75 -30.81 48.16
CA LEU A 20 -18.81 -30.45 47.18
C LEU A 20 -18.86 -28.94 46.96
N ILE A 21 -18.57 -28.14 47.99
CA ILE A 21 -18.58 -26.67 47.89
C ILE A 21 -17.39 -26.15 47.06
N GLU A 22 -16.21 -26.75 47.16
CA GLU A 22 -15.06 -26.41 46.33
C GLU A 22 -15.28 -26.70 44.86
N LEU A 23 -15.99 -27.79 44.55
CA LEU A 23 -16.35 -28.15 43.19
C LEU A 23 -17.34 -27.13 42.60
N ILE A 24 -18.35 -26.71 43.33
CA ILE A 24 -19.32 -25.68 42.88
C ILE A 24 -18.58 -24.35 42.66
N LEU A 25 -17.71 -23.95 43.56
CA LEU A 25 -16.98 -22.70 43.51
C LEU A 25 -16.01 -22.66 42.31
N THR A 26 -15.33 -23.78 42.02
CA THR A 26 -14.46 -23.91 40.85
C THR A 26 -15.23 -23.82 39.53
N VAL A 27 -16.41 -24.46 39.42
CA VAL A 27 -17.23 -24.37 38.20
C VAL A 27 -17.70 -22.97 37.97
N ILE A 28 -18.16 -22.24 39.01
CA ILE A 28 -18.55 -20.85 38.91
C ILE A 28 -17.35 -19.99 38.47
N ALA A 29 -16.20 -20.15 39.08
CA ALA A 29 -14.98 -19.43 38.75
C ALA A 29 -14.57 -19.66 37.28
N ILE A 30 -14.56 -20.91 36.81
CA ILE A 30 -14.27 -21.24 35.39
C ILE A 30 -15.30 -20.60 34.46
N GLY A 31 -16.57 -20.57 34.80
CA GLY A 31 -17.62 -19.93 33.99
C GLY A 31 -17.40 -18.42 33.84
N VAL A 32 -17.08 -17.74 34.94
CA VAL A 32 -16.81 -16.28 34.93
C VAL A 32 -15.54 -15.96 34.15
N PHE A 33 -14.42 -16.65 34.46
CA PHE A 33 -13.16 -16.41 33.76
C PHE A 33 -13.25 -16.81 32.29
N GLY A 34 -13.94 -17.89 31.95
CA GLY A 34 -14.15 -18.29 30.56
C GLY A 34 -14.91 -17.24 29.75
N GLY A 35 -15.95 -16.66 30.33
CA GLY A 35 -16.72 -15.58 29.70
C GLY A 35 -15.89 -14.31 29.44
N ILE A 36 -15.09 -13.90 30.42
CA ILE A 36 -14.18 -12.74 30.29
C ILE A 36 -13.13 -13.02 29.21
N THR A 37 -12.50 -14.20 29.25
CA THR A 37 -11.47 -14.58 28.27
C THR A 37 -12.01 -14.62 26.84
N ALA A 38 -13.22 -15.17 26.64
CA ALA A 38 -13.88 -15.21 25.34
C ALA A 38 -14.12 -13.79 24.79
N ASN A 39 -14.55 -12.87 25.65
CA ASN A 39 -14.78 -11.47 25.28
C ASN A 39 -13.47 -10.75 24.88
N ILE A 40 -12.39 -10.96 25.63
CA ILE A 40 -11.07 -10.40 25.32
C ILE A 40 -10.55 -10.94 23.99
N LEU A 41 -10.65 -12.25 23.77
CA LEU A 41 -10.24 -12.88 22.50
C LEU A 41 -11.04 -12.36 21.30
N GLY A 42 -12.35 -12.21 21.48
CA GLY A 42 -13.23 -11.64 20.43
C GLY A 42 -12.84 -10.22 20.06
N ASN A 43 -12.57 -9.36 21.04
CA ASN A 43 -12.13 -7.98 20.80
C ASN A 43 -10.72 -7.92 20.20
N ALA A 44 -9.78 -8.73 20.68
CA ALA A 44 -8.44 -8.82 20.13
C ALA A 44 -8.46 -9.26 18.66
N SER A 45 -9.30 -10.23 18.30
CA SER A 45 -9.48 -10.69 16.92
C SER A 45 -10.02 -9.58 16.01
N LYS A 46 -10.97 -8.77 16.48
CA LYS A 46 -11.49 -7.62 15.71
C LYS A 46 -10.39 -6.59 15.47
N ILE A 47 -9.68 -6.17 16.52
CA ILE A 47 -8.59 -5.20 16.42
C ILE A 47 -7.51 -5.71 15.46
N TYR A 48 -7.15 -6.98 15.55
CA TYR A 48 -6.17 -7.59 14.66
C TYR A 48 -6.61 -7.53 13.20
N LYS A 49 -7.86 -7.89 12.89
CA LYS A 49 -8.43 -7.82 11.54
C LYS A 49 -8.44 -6.39 11.00
N GLU A 50 -8.86 -5.41 11.80
CA GLU A 50 -8.85 -4.00 11.42
C GLU A 50 -7.43 -3.49 11.16
N THR A 51 -6.46 -3.89 11.98
CA THR A 51 -5.05 -3.53 11.79
C THR A 51 -4.51 -4.10 10.48
N LEU A 52 -4.79 -5.37 10.17
CA LEU A 52 -4.40 -5.98 8.90
C LEU A 52 -5.01 -5.26 7.69
N ASN A 53 -6.30 -4.94 7.75
CA ASN A 53 -6.99 -4.21 6.68
C ASN A 53 -6.36 -2.83 6.46
N LYS A 54 -6.05 -2.11 7.53
CA LYS A 54 -5.39 -0.81 7.46
C LYS A 54 -3.97 -0.91 6.90
N GLN A 55 -3.20 -1.91 7.31
CA GLN A 55 -1.86 -2.14 6.76
C GLN A 55 -1.91 -2.46 5.26
N LYS A 56 -2.84 -3.33 4.84
CA LYS A 56 -3.05 -3.65 3.42
C LYS A 56 -3.40 -2.41 2.62
N PHE A 57 -4.34 -1.59 3.10
CA PHE A 57 -4.74 -0.32 2.48
C PHE A 57 -3.55 0.62 2.31
N VAL A 58 -2.78 0.88 3.38
CA VAL A 58 -1.62 1.78 3.33
C VAL A 58 -0.52 1.23 2.43
N SER A 59 -0.28 -0.08 2.45
CA SER A 59 0.72 -0.74 1.61
C SER A 59 0.35 -0.63 0.12
N GLU A 60 -0.90 -0.88 -0.24
CA GLU A 60 -1.39 -0.76 -1.61
C GLU A 60 -1.28 0.68 -2.13
N ALA A 61 -1.75 1.65 -1.33
CA ALA A 61 -1.69 3.06 -1.66
C ALA A 61 -0.24 3.53 -1.88
N ARG A 62 0.66 3.18 -0.97
CA ARG A 62 2.08 3.54 -1.09
C ARG A 62 2.75 2.86 -2.28
N HIS A 63 2.52 1.57 -2.48
CA HIS A 63 3.15 0.82 -3.56
C HIS A 63 2.77 1.40 -4.94
N SER A 64 1.48 1.62 -5.17
CA SER A 64 0.99 2.17 -6.43
C SER A 64 1.46 3.61 -6.66
N PHE A 65 1.44 4.44 -5.61
CA PHE A 65 1.90 5.83 -5.69
C PHE A 65 3.41 5.94 -5.94
N PHE A 66 4.23 5.20 -5.20
CA PHE A 66 5.69 5.26 -5.37
C PHE A 66 6.14 4.70 -6.70
N ARG A 67 5.46 3.68 -7.22
CA ARG A 67 5.74 3.17 -8.56
C ARG A 67 5.49 4.24 -9.62
N LEU A 68 4.32 4.87 -9.60
CA LEU A 68 4.00 5.97 -10.50
C LEU A 68 5.02 7.13 -10.38
N ASN A 69 5.29 7.57 -9.15
CA ASN A 69 6.23 8.66 -8.90
C ASN A 69 7.66 8.33 -9.37
N ARG A 70 8.13 7.10 -9.13
CA ARG A 70 9.44 6.63 -9.60
C ARG A 70 9.51 6.64 -11.12
N ASP A 71 8.52 6.04 -11.79
CA ASP A 71 8.55 5.89 -13.23
C ASP A 71 8.44 7.26 -13.92
N LEU A 72 7.68 8.20 -13.36
CA LEU A 72 7.60 9.56 -13.84
C LEU A 72 8.93 10.33 -13.67
N ASN A 73 9.65 10.11 -12.58
CA ASN A 73 10.98 10.71 -12.39
C ASN A 73 12.05 10.10 -13.30
N LEU A 74 11.88 8.85 -13.74
CA LEU A 74 12.80 8.16 -14.66
C LEU A 74 12.47 8.44 -16.14
N GLN A 75 11.46 9.22 -16.42
CA GLN A 75 11.09 9.61 -17.77
C GLN A 75 12.26 10.32 -18.47
N THR A 76 12.60 9.88 -19.67
CA THR A 76 13.72 10.42 -20.46
C THR A 76 13.28 11.17 -21.70
N TRP A 77 12.04 11.00 -22.11
CA TRP A 77 11.52 11.58 -23.32
C TRP A 77 10.14 12.20 -23.06
N PRO A 78 9.80 13.36 -23.66
CA PRO A 78 8.45 13.88 -23.53
C PRO A 78 7.46 12.83 -24.01
N ALA A 79 6.45 12.58 -23.19
CA ALA A 79 5.34 11.74 -23.61
C ALA A 79 4.72 12.31 -24.87
N ASN A 80 4.23 11.43 -25.77
CA ASN A 80 3.51 11.86 -26.95
C ASN A 80 2.41 12.84 -26.56
N ASP A 81 2.43 13.99 -27.21
CA ASP A 81 1.62 15.17 -26.89
C ASP A 81 0.12 14.88 -26.76
N ASP A 82 -0.37 13.87 -27.45
CA ASP A 82 -1.79 13.60 -27.59
C ASP A 82 -2.42 12.77 -26.48
N VAL A 83 -1.66 12.24 -25.52
CA VAL A 83 -2.18 11.20 -24.61
C VAL A 83 -2.02 11.51 -23.12
N SER A 84 -1.15 12.44 -22.72
CA SER A 84 -1.06 12.84 -21.32
C SER A 84 -2.14 13.86 -20.94
N SER A 85 -2.86 13.56 -19.88
CA SER A 85 -3.90 14.42 -19.32
C SER A 85 -3.83 14.42 -17.79
N SER A 86 -4.70 15.15 -17.13
CA SER A 86 -4.80 15.10 -15.66
C SER A 86 -5.16 13.72 -15.10
N LYS A 87 -5.64 12.79 -15.95
CA LYS A 87 -6.07 11.44 -15.58
C LYS A 87 -5.29 10.33 -16.32
N SER A 88 -4.56 10.67 -17.36
CA SER A 88 -3.76 9.74 -18.14
C SER A 88 -2.34 10.28 -18.30
N ILE A 89 -1.36 9.49 -17.94
CA ILE A 89 0.06 9.87 -17.93
C ILE A 89 0.82 8.90 -18.81
N ASN A 90 1.39 9.40 -19.90
CA ASN A 90 2.30 8.62 -20.72
C ASN A 90 3.74 8.90 -20.29
N ILE A 91 4.51 7.83 -20.14
CA ILE A 91 5.90 7.87 -19.73
C ILE A 91 6.72 7.08 -20.74
N LYS A 92 7.73 7.72 -21.32
CA LYS A 92 8.70 7.07 -22.18
C LYS A 92 10.06 7.02 -21.48
N SER A 93 10.65 5.83 -21.37
CA SER A 93 11.96 5.63 -20.75
C SER A 93 13.07 5.62 -21.80
N ALA A 94 14.34 5.75 -21.36
CA ALA A 94 15.53 5.68 -22.20
C ALA A 94 15.69 4.35 -22.96
N SER A 95 15.02 3.29 -22.49
CA SER A 95 15.08 1.94 -23.07
C SER A 95 13.93 1.66 -24.05
N ASP A 96 13.32 2.70 -24.60
CA ASP A 96 12.15 2.63 -25.49
C ASP A 96 10.91 1.94 -24.89
N TRP A 97 10.84 1.91 -23.57
CA TRP A 97 9.63 1.48 -22.88
C TRP A 97 8.63 2.60 -22.85
N GLU A 98 7.40 2.30 -23.24
CA GLU A 98 6.29 3.21 -23.15
C GLU A 98 5.26 2.68 -22.17
N LEU A 99 5.06 3.43 -21.10
CA LEU A 99 4.13 3.12 -20.02
C LEU A 99 3.01 4.16 -20.00
N GLN A 100 1.79 3.72 -19.77
CA GLN A 100 0.65 4.60 -19.56
C GLN A 100 0.00 4.31 -18.21
N TYR A 101 -0.12 5.32 -17.39
CA TYR A 101 -0.89 5.28 -16.15
C TYR A 101 -2.23 5.95 -16.35
N ASN A 102 -3.32 5.24 -16.07
CA ASN A 102 -4.68 5.76 -16.18
C ASN A 102 -5.36 5.75 -14.81
N ILE A 103 -5.88 6.92 -14.41
CA ILE A 103 -6.80 7.08 -13.29
C ILE A 103 -8.20 6.90 -13.87
N GLU A 104 -8.83 5.77 -13.63
CA GLU A 104 -10.09 5.37 -14.24
C GLU A 104 -11.29 5.79 -13.38
N SER A 105 -12.42 6.09 -14.01
CA SER A 105 -13.67 6.47 -13.32
C SER A 105 -14.26 5.38 -12.42
N ASN A 106 -13.82 4.14 -12.57
CA ASN A 106 -14.15 3.00 -11.71
C ASN A 106 -13.24 2.89 -10.47
N ASN A 107 -12.52 3.98 -10.12
CA ASN A 107 -11.62 4.09 -8.98
C ASN A 107 -10.34 3.22 -9.07
N ASN A 108 -9.95 2.83 -10.27
CA ASN A 108 -8.70 2.11 -10.50
C ASN A 108 -7.55 3.04 -10.90
N LEU A 109 -6.35 2.70 -10.43
CA LEU A 109 -5.10 3.12 -11.06
C LEU A 109 -4.58 1.94 -11.88
N ARG A 110 -4.58 2.12 -13.19
CA ARG A 110 -4.14 1.12 -14.15
C ARG A 110 -2.79 1.51 -14.74
N LEU A 111 -1.92 0.53 -14.86
CA LEU A 111 -0.68 0.63 -15.62
C LEU A 111 -0.80 -0.22 -16.87
N ASN A 112 -0.61 0.40 -18.02
CA ASN A 112 -0.49 -0.25 -19.30
C ASN A 112 0.97 -0.19 -19.76
N LEU A 113 1.54 -1.32 -20.13
CA LEU A 113 2.77 -1.40 -20.91
C LEU A 113 2.35 -1.31 -22.38
N ILE A 114 2.66 -0.17 -23.01
CA ILE A 114 2.28 0.08 -24.42
C ILE A 114 3.32 -0.52 -25.34
N GLN A 115 4.59 -0.26 -25.05
CA GLN A 115 5.70 -0.73 -25.86
C GLN A 115 6.85 -1.18 -24.96
N HIS A 116 7.45 -2.31 -25.31
CA HIS A 116 8.67 -2.85 -24.71
C HIS A 116 9.41 -3.66 -25.76
N PRO A 117 10.77 -3.61 -25.83
CA PRO A 117 11.53 -4.38 -26.82
C PRO A 117 11.30 -5.89 -26.77
N ASP A 118 11.13 -6.44 -25.56
CA ASP A 118 11.12 -7.90 -25.33
C ASP A 118 9.82 -8.42 -24.74
N LEU A 119 8.81 -7.59 -24.50
CA LEU A 119 7.56 -7.98 -23.85
C LEU A 119 6.34 -7.54 -24.66
N ASP A 120 5.33 -8.39 -24.68
CA ASP A 120 4.03 -8.03 -25.23
C ASP A 120 3.34 -6.96 -24.39
N PRO A 121 2.48 -6.13 -25.00
CA PRO A 121 1.67 -5.15 -24.30
C PRO A 121 0.85 -5.80 -23.18
N THR A 122 0.91 -5.26 -21.99
CA THR A 122 0.20 -5.78 -20.81
C THR A 122 -0.54 -4.68 -20.07
N SER A 123 -1.56 -5.06 -19.32
CA SER A 123 -2.35 -4.14 -18.52
C SER A 123 -2.51 -4.68 -17.10
N GLN A 124 -2.19 -3.86 -16.10
CA GLN A 124 -2.25 -4.24 -14.69
C GLN A 124 -2.97 -3.16 -13.87
N ILE A 125 -3.89 -3.58 -13.00
CA ILE A 125 -4.46 -2.71 -11.98
C ILE A 125 -3.47 -2.65 -10.82
N LEU A 126 -2.99 -1.46 -10.49
CA LEU A 126 -2.07 -1.21 -9.37
C LEU A 126 -2.81 -0.96 -8.07
N SER A 127 -4.00 -0.34 -8.16
CA SER A 127 -4.87 -0.06 -7.02
C SER A 127 -6.31 0.08 -7.50
N ASN A 128 -7.26 -0.37 -6.67
CA ASN A 128 -8.70 -0.25 -6.91
C ASN A 128 -9.40 0.61 -5.85
N ILE A 129 -8.64 1.35 -5.06
CA ILE A 129 -9.11 2.17 -3.93
C ILE A 129 -8.84 3.67 -4.14
N ILE A 130 -8.79 4.12 -5.40
CA ILE A 130 -8.56 5.53 -5.72
C ILE A 130 -9.90 6.28 -5.72
N HIS A 131 -9.91 7.49 -5.17
CA HIS A 131 -11.03 8.41 -5.34
C HIS A 131 -10.82 9.24 -6.61
N TYR A 132 -11.44 8.78 -7.70
CA TYR A 132 -11.27 9.35 -9.05
C TYR A 132 -11.45 10.88 -9.13
N PRO A 133 -12.53 11.48 -8.57
CA PRO A 133 -12.75 12.92 -8.69
C PRO A 133 -11.63 13.79 -8.10
N SER A 134 -11.01 13.31 -7.00
CA SER A 134 -10.00 14.06 -6.25
C SER A 134 -8.56 13.72 -6.62
N SER A 135 -8.35 12.74 -7.50
CA SER A 135 -7.03 12.28 -7.93
C SER A 135 -6.69 12.89 -9.28
N ASN A 136 -5.60 13.63 -9.34
CA ASN A 136 -5.18 14.34 -10.55
C ASN A 136 -3.66 14.44 -10.67
N VAL A 137 -3.19 14.62 -11.88
CA VAL A 137 -1.83 15.05 -12.18
C VAL A 137 -1.88 16.44 -12.80
N TYR A 138 -1.05 17.33 -12.29
CA TYR A 138 -0.93 18.71 -12.77
C TYR A 138 0.46 18.89 -13.38
N TYR A 139 0.52 19.51 -14.52
CA TYR A 139 1.77 19.78 -15.22
C TYR A 139 2.09 21.26 -15.15
N TYR A 140 3.34 21.60 -14.87
CA TYR A 140 3.80 22.97 -14.75
C TYR A 140 4.94 23.23 -15.71
N ASN A 141 4.97 24.42 -16.28
CA ASN A 141 6.09 24.90 -17.08
C ASN A 141 7.22 25.49 -16.20
N ASN A 142 8.30 25.93 -16.81
CA ASN A 142 9.45 26.57 -16.15
C ASN A 142 9.12 27.90 -15.43
N GLN A 143 7.94 28.49 -15.70
CA GLN A 143 7.44 29.69 -15.03
C GLN A 143 6.44 29.34 -13.90
N ASN A 144 6.30 28.07 -13.57
CA ASN A 144 5.37 27.57 -12.57
C ASN A 144 3.88 27.80 -12.88
N ASN A 145 3.55 27.95 -14.17
CA ASN A 145 2.17 28.01 -14.64
C ASN A 145 1.67 26.61 -14.98
N ILE A 146 0.39 26.34 -14.69
CA ILE A 146 -0.24 25.08 -15.06
C ILE A 146 -0.37 25.02 -16.58
N VAL A 147 0.13 23.93 -17.15
CA VAL A 147 -0.03 23.61 -18.57
C VAL A 147 -1.32 22.82 -18.70
N SER A 148 -2.34 23.46 -19.26
CA SER A 148 -3.68 22.87 -19.40
C SER A 148 -3.87 22.13 -20.72
N ASP A 149 -2.99 22.36 -21.68
CA ASP A 149 -3.10 21.80 -23.02
C ASP A 149 -1.99 20.76 -23.26
N ASN A 150 -2.40 19.58 -23.69
CA ASN A 150 -1.51 18.44 -23.95
C ASN A 150 -0.56 18.67 -25.13
N SER A 151 -0.82 19.67 -25.96
CA SER A 151 0.02 20.00 -27.12
C SER A 151 1.39 20.57 -26.76
N ILE A 152 1.71 20.72 -25.45
CA ILE A 152 2.90 21.43 -25.01
C ILE A 152 3.74 20.55 -24.07
N ALA A 153 3.85 19.24 -24.33
CA ALA A 153 4.69 18.33 -23.53
C ALA A 153 6.14 18.84 -23.40
N ASN A 154 6.66 19.49 -24.44
CA ASN A 154 7.98 20.10 -24.44
C ASN A 154 8.14 21.31 -23.49
N SER A 155 7.05 21.85 -22.97
CA SER A 155 7.08 22.96 -22.01
C SER A 155 6.96 22.50 -20.55
N VAL A 156 6.65 21.23 -20.31
CA VAL A 156 6.49 20.69 -18.97
C VAL A 156 7.85 20.51 -18.31
N SER A 157 8.04 21.16 -17.17
CA SER A 157 9.27 21.05 -16.38
C SER A 157 9.04 20.32 -15.06
N LEU A 158 7.80 20.25 -14.58
CA LEU A 158 7.44 19.68 -13.30
C LEU A 158 6.05 19.04 -13.39
N ALA A 159 5.87 17.86 -12.83
CA ALA A 159 4.58 17.26 -12.63
C ALA A 159 4.26 17.14 -11.13
N LYS A 160 3.07 17.56 -10.73
CA LYS A 160 2.53 17.37 -9.38
C LYS A 160 1.51 16.25 -9.42
N ILE A 161 1.79 15.17 -8.72
CA ILE A 161 0.89 14.03 -8.58
C ILE A 161 0.12 14.20 -7.28
N LYS A 162 -1.21 14.14 -7.36
CA LYS A 162 -2.08 14.11 -6.18
C LYS A 162 -3.06 12.96 -6.33
N ILE A 163 -2.97 11.97 -5.45
CA ILE A 163 -3.87 10.81 -5.45
C ILE A 163 -4.49 10.67 -4.07
N LEU A 164 -5.81 10.68 -4.05
CA LEU A 164 -6.60 10.36 -2.87
C LEU A 164 -7.00 8.88 -2.96
N TYR A 165 -6.52 8.09 -2.01
CA TYR A 165 -6.95 6.72 -1.77
C TYR A 165 -8.07 6.74 -0.76
N ASP A 166 -9.17 6.07 -1.06
CA ASP A 166 -10.38 6.05 -0.21
C ASP A 166 -11.01 4.66 -0.23
N ASN A 167 -10.99 4.02 0.93
CA ASN A 167 -11.69 2.76 1.13
C ASN A 167 -12.96 3.04 1.92
N GLN A 168 -14.07 3.24 1.22
CA GLN A 168 -15.37 3.56 1.80
C GLN A 168 -15.92 2.45 2.70
N GLU A 169 -15.58 1.18 2.42
CA GLU A 169 -16.02 0.03 3.21
C GLU A 169 -15.49 0.09 4.66
N HIS A 170 -14.25 0.56 4.82
CA HIS A 170 -13.59 0.62 6.13
C HIS A 170 -13.38 2.04 6.65
N GLY A 171 -13.77 3.06 5.90
CA GLY A 171 -13.62 4.47 6.26
C GLY A 171 -12.16 4.94 6.32
N TYR A 172 -11.25 4.29 5.57
CA TYR A 172 -9.85 4.70 5.49
C TYR A 172 -9.65 5.66 4.33
N SER A 173 -8.98 6.76 4.59
CA SER A 173 -8.62 7.75 3.57
C SER A 173 -7.14 8.13 3.72
N LEU A 174 -6.42 8.24 2.60
CA LEU A 174 -5.03 8.62 2.52
C LEU A 174 -4.78 9.50 1.30
N ASN A 175 -4.39 10.74 1.51
CA ASN A 175 -3.97 11.63 0.44
C ASN A 175 -2.46 11.60 0.30
N LEU A 176 -1.97 11.20 -0.88
CA LEU A 176 -0.55 11.23 -1.23
C LEU A 176 -0.32 12.28 -2.31
N GLU A 177 0.69 13.10 -2.09
CA GLU A 177 1.09 14.18 -2.98
C GLU A 177 2.60 14.18 -3.15
N SER A 178 3.07 14.32 -4.38
CA SER A 178 4.49 14.41 -4.71
C SER A 178 4.70 15.27 -5.95
N TYR A 179 5.91 15.80 -6.06
CA TYR A 179 6.40 16.46 -7.25
C TYR A 179 7.40 15.55 -7.95
N ALA A 180 7.21 15.36 -9.24
CA ALA A 180 8.12 14.62 -10.09
C ALA A 180 8.82 15.62 -11.03
N PHE A 181 10.14 15.61 -10.97
CA PHE A 181 11.00 16.35 -11.89
C PHE A 181 11.85 15.33 -12.64
N PRO A 182 11.53 15.07 -13.90
CA PRO A 182 12.29 14.09 -14.68
C PRO A 182 13.77 14.52 -14.77
N HIS A 183 14.66 13.72 -14.21
CA HIS A 183 16.09 14.06 -14.14
C HIS A 183 16.76 14.20 -15.50
N ASN A 184 16.21 13.57 -16.52
CA ASN A 184 16.74 13.58 -17.89
C ASN A 184 16.17 14.69 -18.75
N PHE A 185 15.41 15.63 -18.17
CA PHE A 185 14.84 16.77 -18.84
C PHE A 185 15.40 18.07 -18.27
N LYS A 186 15.89 18.92 -19.12
CA LYS A 186 16.18 20.31 -18.80
C LYS A 186 15.14 21.19 -19.48
N PHE A 187 14.21 21.76 -18.71
CA PHE A 187 13.15 22.63 -19.24
C PHE A 187 12.33 21.99 -20.38
N GLY A 188 11.91 20.76 -20.21
CA GLY A 188 11.09 20.04 -21.20
C GLY A 188 11.85 19.53 -22.42
N LYS A 189 13.18 19.59 -22.41
CA LYS A 189 14.03 19.02 -23.46
C LYS A 189 14.89 17.88 -22.91
N PRO A 190 15.13 16.83 -23.70
CA PRO A 190 16.10 15.79 -23.32
C PRO A 190 17.46 16.43 -23.03
N MET A 191 18.16 15.91 -22.02
CA MET A 191 19.56 16.32 -21.81
C MET A 191 20.46 15.57 -22.78
N ASP A 192 21.42 16.30 -23.41
CA ASP A 192 22.35 15.78 -24.42
C ASP A 192 23.46 14.87 -23.81
N TYR A 193 23.08 14.00 -22.87
CA TYR A 193 24.06 13.09 -22.22
C TYR A 193 24.30 11.79 -22.98
N HIS A 194 23.64 11.57 -24.11
CA HIS A 194 23.61 10.26 -24.79
C HIS A 194 23.82 10.36 -26.30
N GLU A 195 24.63 11.35 -26.76
CA GLU A 195 25.26 11.25 -28.06
C GLU A 195 26.67 10.63 -27.99
#